data_2229654bf1396bd579182155e4234756
#
_entry.id   2229654bf1396bd579182155e4234756
#
_cell.length_a   1.000
_cell.length_b   1.000
_cell.length_c   1.000
_cell.angle_alpha   90.00
_cell.angle_beta   90.00
_cell.angle_gamma   90.00
#
_symmetry.space_group_name_H-M   'P 1'
#
loop_
_entity.id
_entity.type
_entity.pdbx_description
1 polymer ?
#
loop_
_entity_poly.entity_id
_entity_poly.type
_entity_poly.pdbx_seq_one_letter_code
_entity_poly.pdbx_strand_id
1 'polypeptide(L)'
;MEEIKKELIIITGMSGAGKSEVINFFEDREYFCIDNFPINLFQYLNEIFLSSKKRNKVAVVIDVRNQEFMEQLTEQLKILDEEEISHTMIYLDARNDVLLSRYELSRRKHPLNLYDTLLSNIKAERKMLKNFMSLADLVIDTSTLKVKDLQKLLEKEFSGKLKKININLTSFGFKYGIPLDLHLMFDV
;
A
#
# COMPACT_ATOMS: atom_id res chain seq x y z
N MET A 1 21.18 18.90 12.53
CA MET A 1 20.68 18.22 11.32
C MET A 1 19.46 17.43 11.80
N GLU A 2 18.26 17.72 11.30
CA GLU A 2 17.10 16.89 11.61
C GLU A 2 17.37 15.49 11.07
N GLU A 3 17.33 14.49 11.92
CA GLU A 3 17.38 13.08 11.54
C GLU A 3 16.17 12.79 10.64
N ILE A 4 16.44 12.40 9.39
CA ILE A 4 15.38 12.06 8.44
C ILE A 4 14.81 10.72 8.89
N LYS A 5 13.61 10.74 9.50
CA LYS A 5 12.93 9.54 9.99
C LYS A 5 12.62 8.61 8.80
N LYS A 6 13.13 7.39 8.86
CA LYS A 6 12.83 6.33 7.90
C LYS A 6 11.46 5.75 8.21
N GLU A 7 10.63 5.58 7.20
CA GLU A 7 9.25 5.07 7.33
C GLU A 7 8.99 3.96 6.31
N LEU A 8 8.57 2.81 6.79
CA LEU A 8 8.23 1.64 5.98
C LEU A 8 6.75 1.29 6.15
N ILE A 9 6.02 1.22 5.05
CA ILE A 9 4.66 0.68 5.01
C ILE A 9 4.70 -0.72 4.41
N ILE A 10 4.21 -1.70 5.17
CA ILE A 10 4.11 -3.10 4.75
C ILE A 10 2.65 -3.40 4.48
N ILE A 11 2.31 -3.72 3.23
CA ILE A 11 0.93 -3.98 2.80
C ILE A 11 0.80 -5.47 2.50
N THR A 12 -0.14 -6.14 3.16
CA THR A 12 -0.47 -7.55 2.91
C THR A 12 -1.97 -7.79 3.03
N GLY A 13 -2.41 -9.03 2.89
CA GLY A 13 -3.82 -9.42 3.04
C GLY A 13 -4.33 -10.21 1.86
N MET A 14 -5.63 -10.51 1.89
CA MET A 14 -6.31 -11.36 0.92
C MET A 14 -6.12 -10.89 -0.52
N SER A 15 -5.92 -11.84 -1.43
CA SER A 15 -5.90 -11.55 -2.86
C SER A 15 -7.26 -11.04 -3.32
N GLY A 16 -7.27 -9.91 -4.05
CA GLY A 16 -8.50 -9.21 -4.43
C GLY A 16 -9.07 -8.27 -3.36
N ALA A 17 -8.42 -8.12 -2.19
CA ALA A 17 -8.85 -7.20 -1.14
C ALA A 17 -8.51 -5.72 -1.39
N GLY A 18 -7.74 -5.40 -2.45
CA GLY A 18 -7.46 -4.01 -2.82
C GLY A 18 -6.05 -3.52 -2.49
N LYS A 19 -5.07 -4.42 -2.36
CA LYS A 19 -3.66 -4.04 -2.08
C LYS A 19 -3.11 -3.04 -3.10
N SER A 20 -3.45 -3.20 -4.38
CA SER A 20 -3.02 -2.27 -5.44
C SER A 20 -3.54 -0.84 -5.24
N GLU A 21 -4.75 -0.67 -4.71
CA GLU A 21 -5.29 0.66 -4.40
C GLU A 21 -4.56 1.32 -3.24
N VAL A 22 -4.12 0.51 -2.25
CA VAL A 22 -3.37 1.02 -1.11
C VAL A 22 -1.95 1.42 -1.52
N ILE A 23 -1.26 0.63 -2.34
CA ILE A 23 0.09 1.01 -2.79
C ILE A 23 0.07 2.25 -3.68
N ASN A 24 -0.92 2.40 -4.57
CA ASN A 24 -1.12 3.60 -5.38
C ASN A 24 -1.36 4.85 -4.49
N PHE A 25 -2.11 4.69 -3.38
CA PHE A 25 -2.30 5.77 -2.41
C PHE A 25 -0.98 6.26 -1.80
N PHE A 26 -0.04 5.36 -1.52
CA PHE A 26 1.28 5.73 -1.00
C PHE A 26 2.20 6.27 -2.10
N GLU A 27 2.10 5.77 -3.33
CA GLU A 27 2.83 6.31 -4.47
C GLU A 27 2.47 7.79 -4.72
N ASP A 28 1.17 8.14 -4.67
CA ASP A 28 0.68 9.52 -4.75
C ASP A 28 1.20 10.43 -3.61
N ARG A 29 1.84 9.85 -2.59
CA ARG A 29 2.43 10.54 -1.43
C ARG A 29 3.94 10.46 -1.37
N GLU A 30 4.55 10.24 -2.53
CA GLU A 30 5.99 10.21 -2.73
C GLU A 30 6.71 9.08 -1.97
N TYR A 31 6.00 7.99 -1.61
CA TYR A 31 6.65 6.78 -1.15
C TYR A 31 7.30 6.06 -2.34
N PHE A 32 8.46 5.48 -2.10
CA PHE A 32 9.04 4.53 -3.04
C PHE A 32 8.30 3.21 -2.90
N CYS A 33 7.47 2.88 -3.90
CA CYS A 33 6.56 1.74 -3.86
C CYS A 33 7.14 0.53 -4.58
N ILE A 34 7.06 -0.66 -3.94
CA ILE A 34 7.47 -1.93 -4.54
C ILE A 34 6.31 -2.92 -4.37
N ASP A 35 5.74 -3.35 -5.48
CA ASP A 35 4.72 -4.41 -5.48
C ASP A 35 5.38 -5.79 -5.53
N ASN A 36 4.75 -6.77 -4.87
CA ASN A 36 5.23 -8.15 -4.77
C ASN A 36 6.68 -8.26 -4.27
N PHE A 37 7.00 -7.54 -3.17
CA PHE A 37 8.32 -7.51 -2.59
C PHE A 37 8.66 -8.86 -1.93
N PRO A 38 9.77 -9.52 -2.31
CA PRO A 38 10.18 -10.79 -1.69
C PRO A 38 10.67 -10.57 -0.25
N ILE A 39 10.14 -11.37 0.70
CA ILE A 39 10.44 -11.19 2.12
C ILE A 39 11.94 -11.38 2.46
N ASN A 40 12.62 -12.26 1.74
CA ASN A 40 14.05 -12.50 1.91
C ASN A 40 14.93 -11.28 1.53
N LEU A 41 14.35 -10.27 0.89
CA LEU A 41 15.03 -9.01 0.57
C LEU A 41 14.86 -7.93 1.64
N PHE A 42 14.11 -8.19 2.73
CA PHE A 42 13.95 -7.23 3.82
C PHE A 42 15.28 -6.80 4.44
N GLN A 43 16.23 -7.70 4.56
CA GLN A 43 17.59 -7.39 5.04
C GLN A 43 18.32 -6.31 4.22
N TYR A 44 17.89 -6.07 2.98
CA TYR A 44 18.44 -5.02 2.11
C TYR A 44 17.61 -3.72 2.11
N LEU A 45 16.53 -3.64 2.89
CA LEU A 45 15.71 -2.41 2.94
C LEU A 45 16.53 -1.21 3.41
N ASN A 46 17.47 -1.39 4.33
CA ASN A 46 18.38 -0.32 4.74
C ASN A 46 19.18 0.25 3.57
N GLU A 47 19.65 -0.59 2.65
CA GLU A 47 20.35 -0.14 1.46
C GLU A 47 19.43 0.68 0.54
N ILE A 48 18.15 0.32 0.46
CA ILE A 48 17.14 1.10 -0.28
C ILE A 48 16.97 2.49 0.33
N PHE A 49 16.90 2.59 1.67
CA PHE A 49 16.85 3.87 2.37
C PHE A 49 18.13 4.70 2.21
N LEU A 50 19.29 4.04 2.19
CA LEU A 50 20.60 4.69 2.04
C LEU A 50 20.92 5.10 0.61
N SER A 51 20.35 4.43 -0.40
CA SER A 51 20.64 4.64 -1.81
C SER A 51 20.27 6.03 -2.32
N SER A 52 19.45 6.77 -1.58
CA SER A 52 19.09 8.15 -1.90
C SER A 52 18.68 8.91 -0.65
N LYS A 53 19.28 10.07 -0.41
CA LYS A 53 18.89 11.00 0.67
C LYS A 53 17.41 11.45 0.60
N LYS A 54 16.73 11.20 -0.52
CA LYS A 54 15.31 11.51 -0.73
C LYS A 54 14.38 10.31 -0.46
N ARG A 55 14.92 9.09 -0.29
CA ARG A 55 14.11 7.88 -0.10
C ARG A 55 14.03 7.49 1.37
N ASN A 56 13.35 8.31 2.14
CA ASN A 56 13.06 8.03 3.55
C ASN A 56 11.68 7.39 3.78
N LYS A 57 10.89 7.23 2.71
CA LYS A 57 9.55 6.65 2.73
C LYS A 57 9.45 5.53 1.71
N VAL A 58 9.17 4.32 2.18
CA VAL A 58 9.06 3.12 1.35
C VAL A 58 7.74 2.43 1.66
N ALA A 59 7.04 1.95 0.63
CA ALA A 59 5.86 1.11 0.78
C ALA A 59 6.07 -0.19 -0.02
N VAL A 60 5.86 -1.33 0.61
CA VAL A 60 6.02 -2.63 -0.02
C VAL A 60 4.74 -3.45 0.09
N VAL A 61 4.35 -4.11 -0.99
CA VAL A 61 3.33 -5.15 -0.94
C VAL A 61 4.01 -6.50 -0.84
N ILE A 62 3.69 -7.24 0.22
CA ILE A 62 4.14 -8.61 0.40
C ILE A 62 3.00 -9.57 0.09
N ASP A 63 3.31 -10.55 -0.75
CA ASP A 63 2.39 -11.65 -1.04
C ASP A 63 2.79 -12.88 -0.23
N VAL A 64 2.02 -13.13 0.82
CA VAL A 64 2.34 -14.19 1.79
C VAL A 64 1.50 -15.41 1.46
N ARG A 65 2.13 -16.46 0.96
CA ARG A 65 1.45 -17.71 0.58
C ARG A 65 2.02 -18.95 1.28
N ASN A 66 2.99 -18.78 2.15
CA ASN A 66 3.67 -19.90 2.80
C ASN A 66 3.82 -19.66 4.31
N GLN A 67 3.72 -20.73 5.10
CA GLN A 67 3.81 -20.68 6.57
C GLN A 67 5.23 -20.29 7.04
N GLU A 68 6.28 -20.63 6.29
CA GLU A 68 7.66 -20.23 6.54
C GLU A 68 7.86 -18.71 6.54
N PHE A 69 6.98 -17.97 5.82
CA PHE A 69 7.01 -16.52 5.79
C PHE A 69 6.68 -15.86 7.13
N MET A 70 5.91 -16.52 8.00
CA MET A 70 5.57 -15.95 9.31
C MET A 70 6.79 -15.76 10.19
N GLU A 71 7.60 -16.81 10.28
CA GLU A 71 8.83 -16.78 11.09
C GLU A 71 9.81 -15.75 10.53
N GLN A 72 10.00 -15.79 9.21
CA GLN A 72 10.86 -14.83 8.50
C GLN A 72 10.36 -13.38 8.69
N LEU A 73 9.06 -13.11 8.53
CA LEU A 73 8.52 -11.76 8.72
C LEU A 73 8.71 -11.27 10.15
N THR A 74 8.44 -12.12 11.14
CA THR A 74 8.59 -11.76 12.55
C THR A 74 10.06 -11.44 12.90
N GLU A 75 10.99 -12.17 12.32
CA GLU A 75 12.42 -11.93 12.47
C GLU A 75 12.83 -10.61 11.80
N GLN A 76 12.34 -10.37 10.59
CA GLN A 76 12.63 -9.12 9.86
C GLN A 76 12.05 -7.88 10.54
N LEU A 77 10.84 -7.97 11.12
CA LEU A 77 10.25 -6.87 11.88
C LEU A 77 11.12 -6.51 13.10
N LYS A 78 11.70 -7.48 13.80
CA LYS A 78 12.63 -7.23 14.90
C LYS A 78 13.89 -6.50 14.43
N ILE A 79 14.44 -6.88 13.26
CA ILE A 79 15.60 -6.20 12.69
C ILE A 79 15.26 -4.73 12.36
N LEU A 80 14.06 -4.46 11.83
CA LEU A 80 13.62 -3.09 11.57
C LEU A 80 13.55 -2.26 12.85
N ASP A 81 13.09 -2.86 13.96
CA ASP A 81 13.05 -2.21 15.28
C ASP A 81 14.46 -1.90 15.78
N GLU A 82 15.40 -2.86 15.66
CA GLU A 82 16.81 -2.68 16.05
C GLU A 82 17.50 -1.58 15.23
N GLU A 83 17.11 -1.40 13.98
CA GLU A 83 17.63 -0.37 13.08
C GLU A 83 16.88 0.97 13.15
N GLU A 84 15.95 1.13 14.10
CA GLU A 84 15.13 2.33 14.31
C GLU A 84 14.33 2.75 13.07
N ILE A 85 13.96 1.78 12.21
CA ILE A 85 13.10 2.01 11.06
C ILE A 85 11.64 1.93 11.51
N SER A 86 10.97 3.09 11.54
CA SER A 86 9.52 3.13 11.82
C SER A 86 8.76 2.37 10.77
N HIS A 87 8.00 1.35 11.18
CA HIS A 87 7.21 0.55 10.24
C HIS A 87 5.74 0.48 10.66
N THR A 88 4.86 0.28 9.67
CA THR A 88 3.42 0.07 9.88
C THR A 88 2.95 -1.03 8.94
N MET A 89 2.36 -2.07 9.50
CA MET A 89 1.82 -3.20 8.74
C MET A 89 0.31 -3.05 8.55
N ILE A 90 -0.13 -3.00 7.29
CA ILE A 90 -1.52 -2.91 6.88
C ILE A 90 -1.97 -4.26 6.34
N TYR A 91 -3.03 -4.83 6.93
CA TYR A 91 -3.68 -6.04 6.46
C TYR A 91 -5.02 -5.71 5.82
N LEU A 92 -5.19 -6.11 4.56
CA LEU A 92 -6.44 -5.93 3.83
C LEU A 92 -7.25 -7.23 3.81
N ASP A 93 -8.50 -7.14 4.20
CA ASP A 93 -9.46 -8.23 4.14
C ASP A 93 -10.71 -7.85 3.33
N ALA A 94 -11.46 -8.86 2.93
CA ALA A 94 -12.83 -8.73 2.45
C ALA A 94 -13.57 -10.07 2.64
N ARG A 95 -14.91 -10.02 2.73
CA ARG A 95 -15.72 -11.22 2.80
C ARG A 95 -15.53 -12.11 1.57
N ASN A 96 -15.70 -13.42 1.76
CA ASN A 96 -15.49 -14.41 0.69
C ASN A 96 -16.42 -14.20 -0.52
N ASP A 97 -17.66 -13.79 -0.28
CA ASP A 97 -18.63 -13.46 -1.34
C ASP A 97 -18.18 -12.26 -2.20
N VAL A 98 -17.61 -11.26 -1.53
CA VAL A 98 -17.09 -10.05 -2.20
C VAL A 98 -15.82 -10.39 -3.00
N LEU A 99 -14.90 -11.16 -2.42
CA LEU A 99 -13.69 -11.62 -3.14
C LEU A 99 -14.05 -12.45 -4.36
N LEU A 100 -15.00 -13.39 -4.22
CA LEU A 100 -15.50 -14.20 -5.32
C LEU A 100 -16.01 -13.32 -6.46
N SER A 101 -16.90 -12.37 -6.17
CA SER A 101 -17.45 -11.43 -7.14
C SER A 101 -16.36 -10.58 -7.82
N ARG A 102 -15.37 -10.09 -7.07
CA ARG A 102 -14.26 -9.31 -7.64
C ARG A 102 -13.41 -10.13 -8.62
N TYR A 103 -13.17 -11.42 -8.32
CA TYR A 103 -12.47 -12.31 -9.22
C TYR A 103 -13.25 -12.59 -10.50
N GLU A 104 -14.56 -12.85 -10.38
CA GLU A 104 -15.43 -13.07 -11.54
C GLU A 104 -15.45 -11.86 -12.48
N LEU A 105 -15.56 -10.65 -11.92
CA LEU A 105 -15.55 -9.40 -12.68
C LEU A 105 -14.19 -9.12 -13.34
N SER A 106 -13.07 -9.38 -12.65
CA SER A 106 -11.74 -9.11 -13.19
C SER A 106 -11.23 -10.18 -14.16
N ARG A 107 -11.87 -11.35 -14.21
CA ARG A 107 -11.43 -12.54 -14.99
C ARG A 107 -9.99 -12.97 -14.68
N ARG A 108 -9.44 -12.57 -13.54
CA ARG A 108 -8.11 -12.99 -13.10
C ARG A 108 -8.18 -14.37 -12.44
N LYS A 109 -7.15 -15.17 -12.63
CA LYS A 109 -7.02 -16.42 -11.89
C LYS A 109 -6.58 -16.12 -10.45
N HIS A 110 -7.12 -16.91 -9.51
CA HIS A 110 -6.66 -16.83 -8.12
C HIS A 110 -5.19 -17.30 -8.05
N PRO A 111 -4.34 -16.62 -7.28
CA PRO A 111 -2.92 -16.99 -7.19
C PRO A 111 -2.69 -18.37 -6.58
N LEU A 112 -3.53 -18.81 -5.64
CA LEU A 112 -3.57 -20.20 -5.20
C LEU A 112 -4.41 -21.02 -6.18
N ASN A 113 -3.86 -22.13 -6.64
CA ASN A 113 -4.54 -23.10 -7.51
C ASN A 113 -4.42 -24.49 -6.88
N LEU A 114 -4.86 -24.61 -5.62
CA LEU A 114 -4.79 -25.83 -4.82
C LEU A 114 -6.07 -26.67 -4.92
N TYR A 115 -7.18 -26.03 -5.27
CA TYR A 115 -8.51 -26.64 -5.29
C TYR A 115 -9.25 -26.26 -6.58
N ASP A 116 -10.20 -27.09 -6.98
CA ASP A 116 -10.95 -26.93 -8.24
C ASP A 116 -11.85 -25.68 -8.24
N THR A 117 -12.29 -25.22 -7.08
CA THR A 117 -13.19 -24.07 -7.00
C THR A 117 -12.48 -22.82 -6.48
N LEU A 118 -12.84 -21.67 -7.05
CA LEU A 118 -12.34 -20.37 -6.61
C LEU A 118 -12.63 -20.11 -5.11
N LEU A 119 -13.83 -20.46 -4.66
CA LEU A 119 -14.21 -20.29 -3.25
C LEU A 119 -13.33 -21.13 -2.30
N SER A 120 -12.97 -22.35 -2.72
CA SER A 120 -12.09 -23.21 -1.93
C SER A 120 -10.67 -22.65 -1.83
N ASN A 121 -10.16 -22.05 -2.91
CA ASN A 121 -8.87 -21.38 -2.94
C ASN A 121 -8.88 -20.13 -2.05
N ILE A 122 -9.94 -19.29 -2.08
CA ILE A 122 -10.11 -18.14 -1.18
C ILE A 122 -10.13 -18.57 0.30
N LYS A 123 -10.85 -19.64 0.63
CA LYS A 123 -10.88 -20.15 2.01
C LYS A 123 -9.53 -20.69 2.46
N ALA A 124 -8.78 -21.33 1.58
CA ALA A 124 -7.43 -21.81 1.86
C ALA A 124 -6.47 -20.65 2.11
N GLU A 125 -6.49 -19.63 1.25
CA GLU A 125 -5.70 -18.41 1.44
C GLU A 125 -5.99 -17.74 2.78
N ARG A 126 -7.27 -17.57 3.12
CA ARG A 126 -7.69 -17.01 4.41
C ARG A 126 -7.15 -17.79 5.61
N LYS A 127 -7.14 -19.13 5.53
CA LYS A 127 -6.58 -19.98 6.58
C LYS A 127 -5.07 -19.77 6.72
N MET A 128 -4.35 -19.64 5.61
CA MET A 128 -2.91 -19.36 5.58
C MET A 128 -2.59 -17.97 6.17
N LEU A 129 -3.39 -16.96 5.82
CA LEU A 129 -3.16 -15.58 6.22
C LEU A 129 -3.66 -15.22 7.63
N LYS A 130 -4.38 -16.13 8.31
CA LYS A 130 -5.00 -15.84 9.61
C LYS A 130 -4.02 -15.26 10.64
N ASN A 131 -2.82 -15.84 10.71
CA ASN A 131 -1.80 -15.43 11.67
C ASN A 131 -1.18 -14.05 11.33
N PHE A 132 -1.13 -13.69 10.05
CA PHE A 132 -0.60 -12.39 9.61
C PHE A 132 -1.53 -11.23 9.98
N MET A 133 -2.82 -11.47 10.04
CA MET A 133 -3.79 -10.49 10.49
C MET A 133 -3.53 -10.05 11.93
N SER A 134 -3.01 -10.94 12.79
CA SER A 134 -2.70 -10.62 14.19
C SER A 134 -1.40 -9.82 14.37
N LEU A 135 -0.54 -9.75 13.36
CA LEU A 135 0.68 -8.93 13.35
C LEU A 135 0.45 -7.53 12.79
N ALA A 136 -0.72 -7.29 12.18
CA ALA A 136 -0.98 -6.02 11.53
C ALA A 136 -1.32 -4.92 12.54
N ASP A 137 -0.73 -3.75 12.36
CA ASP A 137 -1.06 -2.54 13.11
C ASP A 137 -2.43 -1.98 12.68
N LEU A 138 -2.77 -2.16 11.39
CA LEU A 138 -4.03 -1.70 10.82
C LEU A 138 -4.66 -2.80 9.98
N VAL A 139 -5.88 -3.21 10.35
CA VAL A 139 -6.71 -4.16 9.59
C VAL A 139 -7.85 -3.41 8.92
N ILE A 140 -7.96 -3.51 7.59
CA ILE A 140 -9.00 -2.84 6.81
C ILE A 140 -9.89 -3.87 6.14
N ASP A 141 -11.16 -3.95 6.53
CA ASP A 141 -12.18 -4.70 5.81
C ASP A 141 -12.73 -3.85 4.65
N THR A 142 -12.41 -4.28 3.44
CA THR A 142 -12.81 -3.58 2.21
C THR A 142 -14.13 -4.11 1.62
N SER A 143 -14.86 -4.96 2.33
CA SER A 143 -16.07 -5.62 1.82
C SER A 143 -17.14 -4.66 1.31
N THR A 144 -17.29 -3.52 1.96
CA THR A 144 -18.31 -2.51 1.64
C THR A 144 -17.72 -1.20 1.11
N LEU A 145 -16.38 -1.11 1.08
CA LEU A 145 -15.69 0.12 0.68
C LEU A 145 -15.59 0.24 -0.84
N LYS A 146 -15.94 1.41 -1.35
CA LYS A 146 -15.51 1.84 -2.69
C LYS A 146 -14.07 2.35 -2.62
N VAL A 147 -13.39 2.44 -3.75
CA VAL A 147 -12.00 2.96 -3.83
C VAL A 147 -11.86 4.32 -3.14
N LYS A 148 -12.81 5.24 -3.38
CA LYS A 148 -12.80 6.57 -2.74
C LYS A 148 -12.95 6.51 -1.21
N ASP A 149 -13.70 5.54 -0.68
CA ASP A 149 -13.90 5.40 0.76
C ASP A 149 -12.65 4.82 1.41
N LEU A 150 -12.00 3.86 0.76
CA LEU A 150 -10.69 3.33 1.16
C LEU A 150 -9.64 4.44 1.19
N GLN A 151 -9.58 5.29 0.16
CA GLN A 151 -8.66 6.43 0.10
C GLN A 151 -8.89 7.41 1.25
N LYS A 152 -10.16 7.76 1.56
CA LYS A 152 -10.49 8.63 2.70
C LYS A 152 -10.10 8.03 4.04
N LEU A 153 -10.27 6.70 4.19
CA LEU A 153 -9.85 5.99 5.40
C LEU A 153 -8.34 6.08 5.56
N LEU A 154 -7.58 5.77 4.52
CA LEU A 154 -6.13 5.89 4.51
C LEU A 154 -5.68 7.33 4.74
N GLU A 155 -6.37 8.31 4.16
CA GLU A 155 -6.11 9.73 4.43
C GLU A 155 -6.24 10.03 5.92
N LYS A 156 -7.29 9.58 6.57
CA LYS A 156 -7.52 9.79 8.00
C LYS A 156 -6.42 9.15 8.86
N GLU A 157 -6.04 7.92 8.55
CA GLU A 157 -5.04 7.17 9.33
C GLU A 157 -3.61 7.69 9.13
N PHE A 158 -3.26 8.09 7.91
CA PHE A 158 -1.90 8.49 7.54
C PHE A 158 -1.73 10.01 7.33
N SER A 159 -2.77 10.83 7.52
CA SER A 159 -2.69 12.29 7.40
C SER A 159 -2.19 12.94 8.70
N GLY A 160 -1.03 12.55 9.15
CA GLY A 160 -0.32 13.28 10.23
C GLY A 160 0.13 14.70 9.85
N LYS A 161 -0.09 15.15 8.60
CA LYS A 161 0.17 16.51 8.09
C LYS A 161 -0.92 16.88 7.11
N LEU A 162 -1.58 17.99 7.37
CA LEU A 162 -2.49 18.65 6.44
C LEU A 162 -1.95 18.60 5.00
N LYS A 163 -2.75 18.11 4.05
CA LYS A 163 -2.42 18.27 2.62
C LYS A 163 -2.16 19.76 2.39
N LYS A 164 -0.92 20.12 2.13
CA LYS A 164 -0.61 21.45 1.61
C LYS A 164 -1.21 21.50 0.22
N ILE A 165 -2.21 22.33 0.02
CA ILE A 165 -2.69 22.65 -1.31
C ILE A 165 -1.59 23.52 -1.95
N ASN A 166 -0.94 22.97 -2.95
CA ASN A 166 0.00 23.76 -3.78
C ASN A 166 -0.82 24.58 -4.78
N ILE A 167 -0.83 25.87 -4.59
CA ILE A 167 -1.47 26.82 -5.50
C ILE A 167 -0.36 27.48 -6.31
N ASN A 168 -0.30 27.21 -7.61
CA ASN A 168 0.55 27.89 -8.55
C ASN A 168 -0.25 29.04 -9.18
N LEU A 169 0.17 30.26 -8.93
CA LEU A 169 -0.41 31.46 -9.53
C LEU A 169 0.47 31.91 -10.68
N THR A 170 -0.08 31.89 -11.88
CA THR A 170 0.62 32.34 -13.10
C THR A 170 -0.13 33.52 -13.70
N SER A 171 0.56 34.65 -13.85
CA SER A 171 0.04 35.82 -14.62
C SER A 171 0.45 35.67 -16.08
N PHE A 172 -0.48 35.83 -17.00
CA PHE A 172 -0.21 35.75 -18.42
C PHE A 172 -1.05 36.77 -19.21
N GLY A 173 -0.57 37.13 -20.39
CA GLY A 173 -1.32 37.96 -21.32
C GLY A 173 -1.83 37.11 -22.49
N PHE A 174 -3.01 37.39 -22.99
CA PHE A 174 -3.65 36.66 -24.10
C PHE A 174 -2.88 36.72 -25.43
N LYS A 175 -1.90 37.60 -25.56
CA LYS A 175 -1.10 37.77 -26.80
C LYS A 175 -0.44 36.47 -27.29
N TYR A 176 -0.08 35.55 -26.37
CA TYR A 176 0.61 34.31 -26.70
C TYR A 176 -0.27 33.06 -26.46
N GLY A 177 -1.57 33.27 -26.21
CA GLY A 177 -2.51 32.24 -25.94
C GLY A 177 -2.65 31.94 -24.43
N ILE A 178 -3.55 31.01 -24.09
CA ILE A 178 -3.82 30.60 -22.74
C ILE A 178 -2.90 29.39 -22.40
N PRO A 179 -2.19 29.39 -21.26
CA PRO A 179 -1.41 28.22 -20.82
C PRO A 179 -2.25 26.97 -20.78
N LEU A 180 -1.74 25.84 -21.26
CA LEU A 180 -2.49 24.57 -21.38
C LEU A 180 -2.73 23.86 -20.05
N ASP A 181 -1.97 24.21 -19.01
CA ASP A 181 -1.97 23.61 -17.69
C ASP A 181 -2.81 24.38 -16.66
N LEU A 182 -3.65 25.31 -17.10
CA LEU A 182 -4.53 26.07 -16.22
C LEU A 182 -5.72 25.22 -15.75
N HIS A 183 -5.94 25.18 -14.44
CA HIS A 183 -7.13 24.59 -13.83
C HIS A 183 -8.23 25.64 -13.55
N LEU A 184 -7.83 26.89 -13.33
CA LEU A 184 -8.73 28.01 -13.06
C LEU A 184 -8.13 29.29 -13.63
N MET A 185 -8.97 30.13 -14.20
CA MET A 185 -8.58 31.43 -14.77
C MET A 185 -9.49 32.52 -14.23
N PHE A 186 -8.89 33.64 -13.85
CA PHE A 186 -9.59 34.87 -13.51
C PHE A 186 -9.11 35.99 -14.46
N ASP A 187 -10.04 36.67 -15.09
CA ASP A 187 -9.79 37.86 -15.85
C ASP A 187 -9.92 39.09 -14.95
N VAL A 188 -8.94 39.99 -14.98
CA VAL A 188 -8.86 41.18 -14.12
C VAL A 188 -8.78 42.44 -14.96
#